data_9efffc3b3cd7b13a2f69c7fc17193412
#
_entry.id   9efffc3b3cd7b13a2f69c7fc17193412
#
_cell.length_a   1.000
_cell.length_b   1.000
_cell.length_c   1.000
_cell.angle_alpha   90.00
_cell.angle_beta   90.00
_cell.angle_gamma   90.00
#
_symmetry.space_group_name_H-M   'P 1'
#
loop_
_entity.id
_entity.type
_entity.pdbx_description
1 polymer ?
#
loop_
_entity_poly.entity_id
_entity_poly.type
_entity_poly.pdbx_seq_one_letter_code
_entity_poly.pdbx_strand_id
1 'polypeptide(L)'
;MCICVDCAWVDSCKTYYTVEENHGVRHLSEDPVFQGNNPKIHINIFDMPERGIGIEWDVRGCDSFKLDQGKWSRLRPGVASPGAPARAR
;
A
#
# COMPACT_ATOMS: atom_id res chain seq x y z
N MET A 1 1.27 7.44 -4.60
CA MET A 1 2.06 6.23 -4.38
C MET A 1 2.23 5.98 -2.89
N CYS A 2 2.15 4.74 -2.47
CA CYS A 2 2.22 4.38 -1.06
C CYS A 2 3.67 4.17 -0.62
N ILE A 3 4.11 4.85 0.44
CA ILE A 3 5.48 4.71 0.91
C ILE A 3 5.73 3.37 1.60
N CYS A 4 4.68 2.65 1.96
CA CYS A 4 4.82 1.39 2.69
C CYS A 4 5.58 0.32 1.92
N VAL A 5 5.57 0.40 0.58
CA VAL A 5 6.31 -0.57 -0.24
C VAL A 5 7.81 -0.51 -0.02
N ASP A 6 8.30 0.60 0.50
CA ASP A 6 9.72 0.79 0.84
C ASP A 6 9.93 0.84 2.35
N CYS A 7 9.00 0.33 3.13
CA CYS A 7 9.07 0.35 4.58
C CYS A 7 9.44 -1.02 5.14
N ALA A 8 10.33 -1.05 6.13
CA ALA A 8 10.74 -2.29 6.76
C ALA A 8 9.59 -3.06 7.41
N TRP A 9 8.49 -2.37 7.74
CA TRP A 9 7.34 -2.99 8.38
C TRP A 9 6.27 -3.47 7.42
N VAL A 10 6.49 -3.36 6.11
CA VAL A 10 5.45 -3.56 5.10
C VAL A 10 4.74 -4.92 5.21
N ASP A 11 5.45 -5.96 5.60
CA ASP A 11 4.89 -7.30 5.68
C ASP A 11 4.29 -7.64 7.05
N SER A 12 4.29 -6.69 7.98
CA SER A 12 3.72 -6.92 9.31
C SER A 12 2.87 -5.76 9.82
N CYS A 13 2.74 -4.69 9.04
CA CYS A 13 2.04 -3.48 9.46
C CYS A 13 0.53 -3.58 9.24
N LYS A 14 -0.24 -3.31 10.29
CA LYS A 14 -1.69 -3.32 10.21
C LYS A 14 -2.25 -2.25 9.28
N THR A 15 -1.59 -1.10 9.21
CA THR A 15 -2.00 -0.03 8.31
C THR A 15 -1.87 -0.46 6.86
N TYR A 16 -0.75 -1.08 6.52
CA TYR A 16 -0.57 -1.55 5.15
C TYR A 16 -1.51 -2.71 4.83
N TYR A 17 -1.82 -3.54 5.80
CA TYR A 17 -2.82 -4.59 5.63
C TYR A 17 -4.15 -3.99 5.16
N THR A 18 -4.56 -2.87 5.77
CA THR A 18 -5.77 -2.16 5.37
C THR A 18 -5.64 -1.59 3.96
N VAL A 19 -4.47 -1.07 3.59
CA VAL A 19 -4.22 -0.59 2.23
C VAL A 19 -4.36 -1.73 1.23
N GLU A 20 -3.84 -2.90 1.55
CA GLU A 20 -3.98 -4.08 0.70
C GLU A 20 -5.46 -4.44 0.48
N GLU A 21 -6.25 -4.38 1.54
CA GLU A 21 -7.69 -4.62 1.43
C GLU A 21 -8.35 -3.64 0.46
N ASN A 22 -8.00 -2.36 0.58
CA ASN A 22 -8.56 -1.34 -0.30
C ASN A 22 -8.19 -1.58 -1.76
N HIS A 23 -6.95 -1.98 -2.02
CA HIS A 23 -6.48 -2.22 -3.38
C HIS A 23 -6.91 -3.57 -3.94
N GLY A 24 -7.48 -4.44 -3.12
CA GLY A 24 -7.90 -5.77 -3.56
C GLY A 24 -6.74 -6.68 -3.91
N VAL A 25 -5.58 -6.44 -3.32
CA VAL A 25 -4.40 -7.26 -3.58
C VAL A 25 -4.21 -8.29 -2.48
N ARG A 26 -3.43 -9.31 -2.79
CA ARG A 26 -3.14 -10.36 -1.84
C ARG A 26 -2.25 -9.85 -0.72
N HIS A 27 -2.58 -10.21 0.52
CA HIS A 27 -1.80 -9.80 1.68
C HIS A 27 -0.41 -10.43 1.70
N LEU A 28 0.59 -9.64 2.10
CA LEU A 28 1.94 -10.15 2.33
C LEU A 28 1.99 -11.04 3.57
N SER A 29 1.16 -10.74 4.56
CA SER A 29 1.06 -11.52 5.79
C SER A 29 -0.40 -11.58 6.22
N GLU A 30 -0.84 -12.73 6.67
CA GLU A 30 -2.20 -12.90 7.17
C GLU A 30 -2.33 -12.47 8.63
N ASP A 31 -1.21 -12.17 9.29
CA ASP A 31 -1.20 -11.87 10.72
C ASP A 31 -0.33 -10.64 11.01
N PRO A 32 -0.76 -9.45 10.59
CA PRO A 32 0.00 -8.24 10.87
C PRO A 32 -0.02 -7.93 12.36
N VAL A 33 1.14 -7.69 12.92
CA VAL A 33 1.29 -7.46 14.36
C VAL A 33 1.79 -6.06 14.70
N PHE A 34 2.35 -5.35 13.74
CA PHE A 34 2.92 -4.04 13.98
C PHE A 34 1.90 -2.94 13.73
N GLN A 35 1.77 -2.01 14.67
CA GLN A 35 0.89 -0.85 14.51
C GLN A 35 1.72 0.38 14.18
N GLY A 36 1.55 0.89 12.96
CA GLY A 36 2.21 2.13 12.56
C GLY A 36 1.68 3.32 13.36
N ASN A 37 2.56 4.29 13.63
CA ASN A 37 2.21 5.49 14.36
C ASN A 37 1.83 6.61 13.40
N ASN A 38 0.63 7.14 13.60
CA ASN A 38 0.16 8.33 12.90
C ASN A 38 0.35 8.25 11.38
N PRO A 39 -0.15 7.19 10.74
CA PRO A 39 -0.04 7.10 9.29
C PRO A 39 -0.86 8.20 8.63
N LYS A 40 -0.29 8.83 7.61
CA LYS A 40 -0.98 9.86 6.84
C LYS A 40 -1.48 9.23 5.56
N ILE A 41 -2.78 9.00 5.52
CA ILE A 41 -3.41 8.32 4.41
C ILE A 41 -3.97 9.36 3.45
N HIS A 42 -3.59 9.23 2.19
CA HIS A 42 -4.13 10.02 1.10
C HIS A 42 -5.19 9.20 0.40
N ILE A 43 -6.35 9.81 0.19
CA ILE A 43 -7.46 9.16 -0.48
C ILE A 43 -7.63 9.80 -1.85
N ASN A 44 -7.49 8.99 -2.90
CA ASN A 44 -7.76 9.39 -4.27
C ASN A 44 -9.17 8.97 -4.64
N ILE A 45 -9.92 9.89 -5.20
CA ILE A 45 -11.26 9.60 -5.73
C ILE A 45 -11.18 9.76 -7.24
N PHE A 46 -11.62 8.75 -7.97
CA PHE A 46 -11.54 8.78 -9.42
C PHE A 46 -12.78 8.17 -10.04
N ASP A 47 -13.04 8.53 -11.29
CA ASP A 47 -14.18 7.99 -12.04
C ASP A 47 -13.86 6.64 -12.62
N MET A 48 -14.79 5.71 -12.47
CA MET A 48 -14.70 4.39 -13.07
C MET A 48 -15.85 4.26 -14.08
N PRO A 49 -15.54 4.00 -15.34
CA PRO A 49 -16.58 4.03 -16.39
C PRO A 49 -17.78 3.12 -16.13
N GLU A 50 -17.55 1.99 -15.47
CA GLU A 50 -18.61 1.01 -15.25
C GLU A 50 -19.18 1.00 -13.85
N ARG A 51 -18.49 1.62 -12.89
CA ARG A 51 -18.85 1.54 -11.48
C ARG A 51 -19.16 2.87 -10.84
N GLY A 52 -18.92 3.96 -11.56
CA GLY A 52 -19.11 5.30 -11.03
C GLY A 52 -17.85 5.83 -10.38
N ILE A 53 -17.69 5.66 -9.08
CA ILE A 53 -16.58 6.25 -8.34
C ILE A 53 -15.71 5.16 -7.71
N GLY A 54 -14.40 5.27 -7.88
CA GLY A 54 -13.42 4.45 -7.19
C GLY A 54 -12.69 5.24 -6.13
N ILE A 55 -12.24 4.56 -5.11
CA ILE A 55 -11.46 5.16 -4.02
C ILE A 55 -10.19 4.36 -3.84
N GLU A 56 -9.05 5.07 -3.78
CA GLU A 56 -7.75 4.42 -3.59
C GLU A 56 -7.03 5.07 -2.41
N TRP A 57 -6.53 4.24 -1.51
CA TRP A 57 -5.82 4.69 -0.33
C TRP A 57 -4.32 4.48 -0.51
N ASP A 58 -3.55 5.52 -0.18
CA ASP A 58 -2.09 5.46 -0.17
C ASP A 58 -1.57 6.10 1.10
N VAL A 59 -0.58 5.47 1.73
CA VAL A 59 0.10 6.08 2.86
C VAL A 59 1.18 7.01 2.31
N ARG A 60 1.09 8.29 2.66
CA ARG A 60 2.02 9.33 2.20
C ARG A 60 3.07 9.67 3.25
N GLY A 61 2.84 9.28 4.49
CA GLY A 61 3.77 9.51 5.59
C GLY A 61 3.39 8.67 6.79
N CYS A 62 4.34 8.38 7.65
CA CYS A 62 4.09 7.61 8.86
C CYS A 62 5.25 7.84 9.82
N ASP A 63 4.95 8.11 11.10
CA ASP A 63 5.99 8.35 12.09
C ASP A 63 6.83 7.12 12.39
N SER A 64 6.31 5.94 12.05
CA SER A 64 7.03 4.68 12.22
C SER A 64 7.78 4.24 10.97
N PHE A 65 7.74 5.04 9.90
CA PHE A 65 8.37 4.66 8.65
C PHE A 65 9.86 4.37 8.85
N LYS A 66 10.29 3.23 8.36
CA LYS A 66 11.69 2.84 8.39
C LYS A 66 12.07 2.37 7.00
N LEU A 67 12.93 3.11 6.35
CA LEU A 67 13.28 2.85 4.95
C LEU A 67 13.93 1.49 4.77
N ASP A 68 13.36 0.71 3.87
CA ASP A 68 13.95 -0.52 3.37
C ASP A 68 13.56 -0.60 1.89
N GLN A 69 14.30 0.15 1.10
CA GLN A 69 13.95 0.40 -0.29
C GLN A 69 13.78 -0.90 -1.07
N GLY A 70 12.63 -1.00 -1.74
CA GLY A 70 12.34 -2.16 -2.59
C GLY A 70 11.91 -3.40 -1.84
N LYS A 71 11.63 -3.32 -0.54
CA LYS A 71 11.24 -4.50 0.23
C LYS A 71 10.02 -5.21 -0.36
N TRP A 72 8.97 -4.45 -0.70
CA TRP A 72 7.77 -5.06 -1.27
C TRP A 72 8.09 -5.81 -2.56
N SER A 73 8.91 -5.19 -3.41
CA SER A 73 9.27 -5.80 -4.69
C SER A 73 10.09 -7.07 -4.52
N ARG A 74 10.91 -7.15 -3.46
CA ARG A 74 11.65 -8.37 -3.15
C ARG A 74 10.74 -9.49 -2.69
N LEU A 75 9.65 -9.14 -1.99
CA LEU A 75 8.69 -10.11 -1.50
C LEU A 75 7.72 -10.58 -2.59
N ARG A 76 7.50 -9.74 -3.59
CA ARG A 76 6.60 -10.03 -4.72
C ARG A 76 7.31 -9.74 -6.04
N PRO A 77 8.34 -10.52 -6.41
CA PRO A 77 9.09 -10.24 -7.64
C PRO A 77 8.19 -10.33 -8.86
N GLY A 78 8.37 -9.40 -9.78
CA GLY A 78 7.63 -9.39 -11.03
C GLY A 78 6.21 -8.86 -10.94
N VAL A 79 5.77 -8.43 -9.77
CA VAL A 79 4.41 -7.89 -9.57
C VAL A 79 4.51 -6.39 -9.35
N ALA A 80 3.62 -5.62 -9.97
CA ALA A 80 3.57 -4.18 -9.75
C ALA A 80 3.08 -3.88 -8.34
N SER A 81 3.73 -2.94 -7.65
CA SER A 81 3.35 -2.57 -6.30
C SER A 81 1.98 -1.87 -6.28
N PRO A 82 1.18 -2.09 -5.23
CA PRO A 82 -0.08 -1.37 -5.07
C PRO A 82 0.16 0.13 -4.99
N GLY A 83 -0.71 0.92 -5.60
CA GLY A 83 -0.59 2.36 -5.59
C GLY A 83 0.48 2.90 -6.50
N ALA A 84 1.17 2.07 -7.26
CA ALA A 84 2.12 2.55 -8.26
C ALA A 84 1.36 3.30 -9.35
N PRO A 85 2.00 4.31 -9.98
CA PRO A 85 1.37 5.02 -11.07
C PRO A 85 0.89 4.05 -12.16
N ALA A 86 -0.23 4.38 -12.78
CA ALA A 86 -0.74 3.56 -13.86
C ALA A 86 0.31 3.43 -14.94
N ARG A 87 0.56 2.22 -15.35
CA ARG A 87 1.50 2.00 -16.42
C ARG A 87 0.79 2.06 -17.73
N ALA A 88 1.52 2.49 -18.73
CA ALA A 88 1.03 2.32 -20.07
C ALA A 88 0.76 0.84 -20.31
N ARG A 89 -0.38 0.57 -20.79
CA ARG A 89 -0.80 -0.78 -21.08
C ARG A 89 -0.67 -1.04 -22.53
#